data_4264f87652e6cd0074fa8cf30bed07e2
#
_entry.id   4264f87652e6cd0074fa8cf30bed07e2
#
_cell.length_a   1.000
_cell.length_b   1.000
_cell.length_c   1.000
_cell.angle_alpha   90.00
_cell.angle_beta   90.00
_cell.angle_gamma   90.00
#
_symmetry.space_group_name_H-M   'P 1'
#
loop_
_entity.id
_entity.type
_entity.pdbx_description
1 polymer ?
#
loop_
_entity_poly.entity_id
_entity_poly.type
_entity_poly.pdbx_seq_one_letter_code
_entity_poly.pdbx_strand_id
1 'polypeptide(L)'
;MMTRLAAASLQEIESTPALLDFSRALGGRAFADNCAPCHGAGGGGAKGYPNLNDNDWLWGGTLDDISQTITHGVRAGDDNGHQGSMPAFGRDGMLKREDILLVADYVRSLSSLSTTPGADLARGAKIFADNCAPCHGPEGKGNRSVGAPNLTDQIWLYGSDTKTIVNGIWNGHGGVMPAWGAKLDPVTIKALAVYVHTFGGGE
;
A
#
# COMPACT_ATOMS: atom_id res chain seq x y z
N MET A 1 11.29 29.18 11.78
CA MET A 1 10.41 28.00 11.76
C MET A 1 11.14 26.74 11.26
N MET A 2 11.86 26.77 10.13
CA MET A 2 12.64 25.62 9.60
C MET A 2 13.57 24.97 10.63
N THR A 3 14.35 25.77 11.37
CA THR A 3 15.27 25.25 12.39
C THR A 3 14.54 24.49 13.51
N ARG A 4 13.37 24.98 13.92
CA ARG A 4 12.54 24.30 14.93
C ARG A 4 11.98 22.99 14.38
N LEU A 5 11.49 23.01 13.12
CA LEU A 5 10.98 21.81 12.46
C LEU A 5 12.08 20.75 12.29
N ALA A 6 13.30 21.17 11.95
CA ALA A 6 14.45 20.27 11.84
C ALA A 6 14.75 19.53 13.15
N ALA A 7 14.70 20.26 14.29
CA ALA A 7 15.02 19.73 15.61
C ALA A 7 13.91 18.89 16.23
N ALA A 8 12.63 19.14 15.87
CA ALA A 8 11.47 18.50 16.46
C ALA A 8 11.31 17.04 15.99
N SER A 9 10.78 16.17 16.86
CA SER A 9 10.30 14.84 16.49
C SER A 9 9.00 14.94 15.67
N LEU A 10 8.60 13.87 14.99
CA LEU A 10 7.34 13.83 14.25
C LEU A 10 6.13 14.05 15.17
N GLN A 11 6.14 13.44 16.35
CA GLN A 11 5.12 13.57 17.37
C GLN A 11 5.04 14.99 17.95
N GLU A 12 6.20 15.65 18.14
CA GLU A 12 6.24 17.05 18.59
C GLU A 12 5.70 17.99 17.52
N ILE A 13 5.99 17.72 16.23
CA ILE A 13 5.44 18.50 15.11
C ILE A 13 3.93 18.40 15.09
N GLU A 14 3.38 17.19 15.20
CA GLU A 14 1.95 16.94 15.19
C GLU A 14 1.21 17.59 16.36
N SER A 15 1.80 17.54 17.57
CA SER A 15 1.21 18.09 18.79
C SER A 15 1.39 19.61 18.96
N THR A 16 2.24 20.25 18.16
CA THR A 16 2.51 21.68 18.25
C THR A 16 1.83 22.44 17.10
N PRO A 17 0.73 23.18 17.32
CA PRO A 17 -0.06 23.79 16.26
C PRO A 17 0.76 24.59 15.23
N ALA A 18 1.68 25.45 15.68
CA ALA A 18 2.51 26.25 14.79
C ALA A 18 3.49 25.43 13.94
N LEU A 19 3.98 24.28 14.45
CA LEU A 19 4.83 23.37 13.69
C LEU A 19 3.99 22.53 12.72
N LEU A 20 2.81 22.09 13.15
CA LEU A 20 1.87 21.35 12.33
C LEU A 20 1.43 22.17 11.11
N ASP A 21 0.99 23.41 11.32
CA ASP A 21 0.57 24.30 10.23
C ASP A 21 1.70 24.57 9.24
N PHE A 22 2.90 24.81 9.76
CA PHE A 22 4.07 25.03 8.91
C PHE A 22 4.45 23.75 8.13
N SER A 23 4.42 22.58 8.78
CA SER A 23 4.67 21.29 8.13
C SER A 23 3.64 20.98 7.04
N ARG A 24 2.36 21.25 7.30
CA ARG A 24 1.30 21.06 6.30
C ARG A 24 1.52 21.94 5.07
N ALA A 25 1.91 23.20 5.26
CA ALA A 25 2.19 24.11 4.14
C ALA A 25 3.44 23.66 3.32
N LEU A 26 4.51 23.29 4.00
CA LEU A 26 5.74 22.80 3.36
C LEU A 26 5.52 21.43 2.69
N GLY A 27 4.94 20.49 3.43
CA GLY A 27 4.66 19.13 2.95
C GLY A 27 3.67 19.11 1.79
N GLY A 28 2.60 19.95 1.86
CA GLY A 28 1.63 20.07 0.78
C GLY A 28 2.26 20.57 -0.53
N ARG A 29 3.19 21.51 -0.45
CA ARG A 29 3.93 21.95 -1.63
C ARG A 29 4.83 20.85 -2.20
N ALA A 30 5.62 20.20 -1.32
CA ALA A 30 6.49 19.10 -1.72
C ALA A 30 5.70 17.91 -2.29
N PHE A 31 4.51 17.63 -1.73
CA PHE A 31 3.61 16.60 -2.22
C PHE A 31 3.10 16.90 -3.62
N ALA A 32 2.66 18.15 -3.87
CA ALA A 32 2.19 18.57 -5.19
C ALA A 32 3.28 18.38 -6.27
N ASP A 33 4.52 18.71 -5.93
CA ASP A 33 5.63 18.65 -6.87
C ASP A 33 6.15 17.23 -7.14
N ASN A 34 6.10 16.34 -6.12
CA ASN A 34 6.80 15.04 -6.18
C ASN A 34 5.89 13.81 -6.07
N CYS A 35 4.77 13.90 -5.35
CA CYS A 35 3.93 12.75 -4.98
C CYS A 35 2.61 12.71 -5.76
N ALA A 36 2.02 13.87 -6.00
CA ALA A 36 0.74 14.02 -6.70
C ALA A 36 0.71 13.40 -8.11
N PRO A 37 1.80 13.36 -8.90
CA PRO A 37 1.79 12.69 -10.20
C PRO A 37 1.38 11.20 -10.15
N CYS A 38 1.66 10.53 -9.02
CA CYS A 38 1.27 9.13 -8.80
C CYS A 38 0.04 9.01 -7.90
N HIS A 39 0.04 9.73 -6.76
CA HIS A 39 -0.99 9.59 -5.73
C HIS A 39 -2.21 10.51 -5.93
N GLY A 40 -2.21 11.36 -6.97
CA GLY A 40 -3.25 12.36 -7.19
C GLY A 40 -3.06 13.60 -6.30
N ALA A 41 -3.56 14.75 -6.75
CA ALA A 41 -3.38 16.05 -6.06
C ALA A 41 -3.92 16.07 -4.61
N GLY A 42 -4.97 15.27 -4.33
CA GLY A 42 -5.56 15.12 -3.00
C GLY A 42 -5.20 13.79 -2.32
N GLY A 43 -4.19 13.06 -2.81
CA GLY A 43 -3.79 11.77 -2.23
C GLY A 43 -4.76 10.61 -2.51
N GLY A 44 -5.79 10.78 -3.36
CA GLY A 44 -6.82 9.78 -3.62
C GLY A 44 -6.37 8.57 -4.45
N GLY A 45 -5.11 8.54 -4.87
CA GLY A 45 -4.55 7.43 -5.64
C GLY A 45 -5.08 7.32 -7.07
N ALA A 46 -4.73 6.22 -7.68
CA ALA A 46 -5.24 5.76 -8.97
C ALA A 46 -5.03 4.25 -9.09
N LYS A 47 -5.52 3.61 -10.14
CA LYS A 47 -5.29 2.17 -10.34
C LYS A 47 -3.79 1.85 -10.32
N GLY A 48 -3.36 1.07 -9.35
CA GLY A 48 -1.96 0.71 -9.11
C GLY A 48 -1.16 1.71 -8.28
N TYR A 49 -1.77 2.82 -7.87
CA TYR A 49 -1.19 3.82 -6.97
C TYR A 49 -2.06 3.98 -5.73
N PRO A 50 -1.52 3.73 -4.51
CA PRO A 50 -2.30 3.77 -3.29
C PRO A 50 -3.05 5.08 -3.07
N ASN A 51 -4.29 4.95 -2.60
CA ASN A 51 -5.05 6.03 -2.00
C ASN A 51 -4.48 6.28 -0.60
N LEU A 52 -4.13 7.52 -0.30
CA LEU A 52 -3.55 7.92 0.98
C LEU A 52 -4.60 8.52 1.94
N ASN A 53 -5.89 8.51 1.53
CA ASN A 53 -7.01 9.00 2.35
C ASN A 53 -7.82 7.86 2.98
N ASP A 54 -7.53 6.60 2.65
CA ASP A 54 -8.22 5.45 3.22
C ASP A 54 -7.42 4.82 4.38
N ASN A 55 -8.00 3.80 5.00
CA ASN A 55 -7.42 3.12 6.16
C ASN A 55 -6.62 1.86 5.77
N ASP A 56 -6.31 1.64 4.48
CA ASP A 56 -5.56 0.47 4.02
C ASP A 56 -4.09 0.81 3.78
N TRP A 57 -3.31 0.74 4.84
CA TRP A 57 -1.88 1.03 4.84
C TRP A 57 -1.06 -0.25 4.71
N LEU A 58 -0.59 -0.53 3.49
CA LEU A 58 0.18 -1.75 3.19
C LEU A 58 1.47 -1.89 4.01
N TRP A 59 2.08 -0.78 4.41
CA TRP A 59 3.36 -0.74 5.10
C TRP A 59 3.30 -0.03 6.46
N GLY A 60 2.10 0.20 6.99
CA GLY A 60 1.83 0.95 8.20
C GLY A 60 1.48 2.41 7.93
N GLY A 61 0.63 2.97 8.80
CA GLY A 61 0.06 4.32 8.69
C GLY A 61 0.48 5.27 9.81
N THR A 62 1.41 4.86 10.70
CA THR A 62 1.96 5.77 11.70
C THR A 62 2.85 6.82 11.02
N LEU A 63 3.08 7.95 11.71
CA LEU A 63 4.02 8.98 11.22
C LEU A 63 5.41 8.41 10.89
N ASP A 64 5.89 7.47 11.70
CA ASP A 64 7.20 6.84 11.52
C ASP A 64 7.19 5.88 10.31
N ASP A 65 6.13 5.08 10.12
CA ASP A 65 5.98 4.20 8.97
C ASP A 65 5.90 5.00 7.65
N ILE A 66 5.12 6.08 7.64
CA ILE A 66 5.00 6.97 6.48
C ILE A 66 6.35 7.62 6.17
N SER A 67 7.06 8.11 7.20
CA SER A 67 8.40 8.70 7.05
C SER A 67 9.41 7.70 6.51
N GLN A 68 9.39 6.46 7.02
CA GLN A 68 10.22 5.35 6.56
C GLN A 68 9.94 5.04 5.08
N THR A 69 8.68 4.89 4.72
CA THR A 69 8.25 4.59 3.35
C THR A 69 8.65 5.71 2.37
N ILE A 70 8.49 6.99 2.75
CA ILE A 70 8.94 8.11 1.92
C ILE A 70 10.46 8.10 1.77
N THR A 71 11.19 7.90 2.87
CA THR A 71 12.66 7.97 2.87
C THR A 71 13.28 6.89 2.00
N HIS A 72 12.86 5.64 2.19
CA HIS A 72 13.52 4.46 1.61
C HIS A 72 12.77 3.83 0.43
N GLY A 73 11.50 4.23 0.23
CA GLY A 73 10.69 3.75 -0.87
C GLY A 73 10.23 2.30 -0.73
N VAL A 74 9.63 1.81 -1.82
CA VAL A 74 9.16 0.42 -1.96
C VAL A 74 9.78 -0.16 -3.22
N ARG A 75 10.56 -1.23 -3.10
CA ARG A 75 11.28 -1.90 -4.20
C ARG A 75 12.15 -0.93 -5.02
N ALA A 76 12.71 0.08 -4.35
CA ALA A 76 13.45 1.18 -4.96
C ALA A 76 14.97 0.96 -5.06
N GLY A 77 15.46 -0.22 -4.67
CA GLY A 77 16.90 -0.51 -4.61
C GLY A 77 17.61 0.06 -3.37
N ASP A 78 16.88 0.57 -2.39
CA ASP A 78 17.39 0.94 -1.07
C ASP A 78 17.27 -0.27 -0.13
N ASP A 79 18.36 -0.66 0.52
CA ASP A 79 18.41 -1.84 1.40
C ASP A 79 17.49 -1.69 2.62
N ASN A 80 17.18 -0.46 3.04
CA ASN A 80 16.24 -0.16 4.12
C ASN A 80 14.80 0.01 3.61
N GLY A 81 14.57 -0.03 2.30
CA GLY A 81 13.25 0.09 1.70
C GLY A 81 12.43 -1.20 1.77
N HIS A 82 11.13 -1.07 1.58
CA HIS A 82 10.22 -2.22 1.55
C HIS A 82 10.43 -3.07 0.29
N GLN A 83 10.55 -4.41 0.44
CA GLN A 83 10.93 -5.33 -0.66
C GLN A 83 9.83 -6.33 -1.07
N GLY A 84 8.80 -6.56 -0.27
CA GLY A 84 7.76 -7.55 -0.55
C GLY A 84 7.07 -7.36 -1.90
N SER A 85 6.85 -8.45 -2.64
CA SER A 85 6.13 -8.46 -3.91
C SER A 85 5.28 -9.73 -4.04
N MET A 86 4.18 -9.64 -4.78
CA MET A 86 3.35 -10.81 -5.09
C MET A 86 3.96 -11.57 -6.27
N PRO A 87 4.23 -12.89 -6.13
CA PRO A 87 4.76 -13.71 -7.22
C PRO A 87 3.78 -13.82 -8.40
N ALA A 88 4.30 -14.10 -9.59
CA ALA A 88 3.51 -14.31 -10.80
C ALA A 88 3.07 -15.79 -10.91
N PHE A 89 2.13 -16.22 -10.09
CA PHE A 89 1.75 -17.64 -9.93
C PHE A 89 1.43 -18.36 -11.25
N GLY A 90 0.82 -17.67 -12.21
CA GLY A 90 0.51 -18.25 -13.52
C GLY A 90 1.71 -18.23 -14.46
N ARG A 91 2.32 -17.05 -14.64
CA ARG A 91 3.45 -16.88 -15.57
C ARG A 91 4.65 -17.74 -15.19
N ASP A 92 4.92 -17.88 -13.89
CA ASP A 92 6.04 -18.66 -13.39
C ASP A 92 5.69 -20.16 -13.19
N GLY A 93 4.49 -20.59 -13.63
CA GLY A 93 4.05 -21.99 -13.66
C GLY A 93 3.76 -22.61 -12.29
N MET A 94 3.59 -21.78 -11.24
CA MET A 94 3.29 -22.27 -9.88
C MET A 94 1.84 -22.74 -9.73
N LEU A 95 0.90 -22.08 -10.42
CA LEU A 95 -0.51 -22.46 -10.46
C LEU A 95 -1.00 -22.58 -11.92
N LYS A 96 -1.87 -23.57 -12.17
CA LYS A 96 -2.57 -23.69 -13.44
C LYS A 96 -3.67 -22.64 -13.56
N ARG A 97 -4.06 -22.32 -14.79
CA ARG A 97 -5.13 -21.35 -15.06
C ARG A 97 -6.45 -21.70 -14.35
N GLU A 98 -6.82 -22.97 -14.31
CA GLU A 98 -8.02 -23.46 -13.64
C GLU A 98 -7.98 -23.18 -12.13
N ASP A 99 -6.84 -23.40 -11.48
CA ASP A 99 -6.66 -23.15 -10.05
C ASP A 99 -6.67 -21.65 -9.74
N ILE A 100 -6.12 -20.81 -10.64
CA ILE A 100 -6.18 -19.35 -10.53
C ILE A 100 -7.62 -18.82 -10.60
N LEU A 101 -8.47 -19.39 -11.46
CA LEU A 101 -9.88 -19.02 -11.53
C LEU A 101 -10.61 -19.35 -10.22
N LEU A 102 -10.38 -20.54 -9.67
CA LEU A 102 -10.98 -20.98 -8.41
C LEU A 102 -10.55 -20.13 -7.21
N VAL A 103 -9.25 -19.85 -7.09
CA VAL A 103 -8.76 -19.01 -5.99
C VAL A 103 -9.17 -17.55 -6.15
N ALA A 104 -9.32 -17.04 -7.37
CA ALA A 104 -9.85 -15.70 -7.61
C ALA A 104 -11.32 -15.57 -7.15
N ASP A 105 -12.17 -16.58 -7.42
CA ASP A 105 -13.52 -16.60 -6.89
C ASP A 105 -13.55 -16.69 -5.37
N TYR A 106 -12.69 -17.49 -4.77
CA TYR A 106 -12.57 -17.55 -3.31
C TYR A 106 -12.14 -16.18 -2.72
N VAL A 107 -11.12 -15.54 -3.30
CA VAL A 107 -10.67 -14.20 -2.86
C VAL A 107 -11.80 -13.18 -2.96
N ARG A 108 -12.60 -13.19 -4.03
CA ARG A 108 -13.78 -12.34 -4.16
C ARG A 108 -14.82 -12.61 -3.07
N SER A 109 -15.01 -13.86 -2.69
CA SER A 109 -15.93 -14.22 -1.62
C SER A 109 -15.52 -13.70 -0.25
N LEU A 110 -14.21 -13.52 0.02
CA LEU A 110 -13.71 -12.97 1.28
C LEU A 110 -14.21 -11.54 1.53
N SER A 111 -14.34 -10.73 0.48
CA SER A 111 -14.86 -9.35 0.55
C SER A 111 -16.35 -9.25 0.15
N SER A 112 -17.10 -10.35 0.20
CA SER A 112 -18.53 -10.41 -0.14
C SER A 112 -18.87 -9.96 -1.57
N LEU A 113 -17.92 -10.07 -2.49
CA LEU A 113 -18.15 -9.83 -3.92
C LEU A 113 -18.77 -11.05 -4.58
N SER A 114 -19.54 -10.82 -5.65
CA SER A 114 -20.16 -11.89 -6.43
C SER A 114 -19.11 -12.82 -7.04
N THR A 115 -19.34 -14.12 -6.95
CA THR A 115 -18.50 -15.17 -7.52
C THR A 115 -19.13 -15.76 -8.77
N THR A 116 -18.38 -16.53 -9.53
CA THR A 116 -18.90 -17.27 -10.68
C THR A 116 -19.97 -18.26 -10.20
N PRO A 117 -21.17 -18.32 -10.82
CA PRO A 117 -22.21 -19.28 -10.44
C PRO A 117 -21.68 -20.72 -10.46
N GLY A 118 -21.81 -21.43 -9.33
CA GLY A 118 -21.35 -22.81 -9.20
C GLY A 118 -19.83 -22.97 -8.97
N ALA A 119 -19.09 -21.87 -8.68
CA ALA A 119 -17.68 -21.93 -8.36
C ALA A 119 -17.40 -22.84 -7.15
N ASP A 120 -16.38 -23.70 -7.26
CA ASP A 120 -15.92 -24.54 -6.15
C ASP A 120 -15.06 -23.72 -5.18
N LEU A 121 -15.74 -22.99 -4.29
CA LEU A 121 -15.09 -22.17 -3.27
C LEU A 121 -14.30 -23.00 -2.26
N ALA A 122 -14.66 -24.26 -2.01
CA ALA A 122 -13.92 -25.12 -1.09
C ALA A 122 -12.54 -25.47 -1.67
N ARG A 123 -12.46 -25.79 -2.97
CA ARG A 123 -11.19 -25.97 -3.67
C ARG A 123 -10.40 -24.66 -3.75
N GLY A 124 -11.07 -23.53 -4.03
CA GLY A 124 -10.46 -22.19 -4.01
C GLY A 124 -9.83 -21.86 -2.65
N ALA A 125 -10.54 -22.14 -1.55
CA ALA A 125 -10.04 -21.95 -0.18
C ALA A 125 -8.79 -22.79 0.10
N LYS A 126 -8.76 -24.05 -0.37
CA LYS A 126 -7.58 -24.90 -0.22
C LYS A 126 -6.36 -24.33 -0.98
N ILE A 127 -6.56 -23.90 -2.23
CA ILE A 127 -5.50 -23.28 -3.03
C ILE A 127 -4.98 -22.01 -2.33
N PHE A 128 -5.87 -21.20 -1.78
CA PHE A 128 -5.54 -20.00 -1.01
C PHE A 128 -4.69 -20.34 0.22
N ALA A 129 -5.10 -21.33 1.01
CA ALA A 129 -4.37 -21.76 2.20
C ALA A 129 -2.95 -22.21 1.87
N ASP A 130 -2.79 -22.97 0.77
CA ASP A 130 -1.52 -23.55 0.37
C ASP A 130 -0.56 -22.51 -0.26
N ASN A 131 -1.07 -21.46 -0.94
CA ASN A 131 -0.26 -20.57 -1.78
C ASN A 131 -0.33 -19.08 -1.41
N CYS A 132 -1.43 -18.60 -0.87
CA CYS A 132 -1.71 -17.18 -0.65
C CYS A 132 -1.63 -16.78 0.82
N ALA A 133 -2.11 -17.65 1.71
CA ALA A 133 -2.13 -17.41 3.15
C ALA A 133 -0.76 -17.12 3.79
N PRO A 134 0.38 -17.64 3.29
CA PRO A 134 1.69 -17.28 3.83
C PRO A 134 1.97 -15.76 3.80
N CYS A 135 1.43 -15.04 2.82
CA CYS A 135 1.57 -13.59 2.72
C CYS A 135 0.31 -12.85 3.18
N HIS A 136 -0.88 -13.30 2.74
CA HIS A 136 -2.13 -12.59 3.03
C HIS A 136 -2.80 -12.97 4.36
N GLY A 137 -2.20 -13.90 5.12
CA GLY A 137 -2.79 -14.44 6.33
C GLY A 137 -3.87 -15.52 6.06
N PRO A 138 -4.13 -16.42 7.01
CA PRO A 138 -5.08 -17.52 6.83
C PRO A 138 -6.52 -17.05 6.60
N GLU A 139 -6.87 -15.88 7.11
CA GLU A 139 -8.17 -15.24 6.92
C GLU A 139 -8.18 -14.19 5.80
N GLY A 140 -7.06 -13.99 5.09
CA GLY A 140 -6.92 -13.00 4.04
C GLY A 140 -6.82 -11.55 4.52
N LYS A 141 -6.52 -11.31 5.80
CA LYS A 141 -6.46 -9.95 6.40
C LYS A 141 -5.19 -9.16 6.10
N GLY A 142 -4.30 -9.75 5.31
CA GLY A 142 -3.05 -9.10 4.92
C GLY A 142 -1.92 -9.27 5.94
N ASN A 143 -0.77 -8.70 5.58
CA ASN A 143 0.42 -8.69 6.42
C ASN A 143 1.32 -7.52 6.04
N ARG A 144 1.38 -6.51 6.90
CA ARG A 144 2.19 -5.29 6.69
C ARG A 144 3.69 -5.55 6.61
N SER A 145 4.21 -6.61 7.22
CA SER A 145 5.64 -6.90 7.16
C SER A 145 6.15 -7.24 5.76
N VAL A 146 5.26 -7.67 4.88
CA VAL A 146 5.53 -7.99 3.47
C VAL A 146 4.70 -7.16 2.49
N GLY A 147 3.94 -6.18 2.98
CA GLY A 147 3.08 -5.32 2.16
C GLY A 147 1.96 -6.09 1.44
N ALA A 148 1.49 -7.16 2.04
CA ALA A 148 0.37 -7.93 1.50
C ALA A 148 -0.96 -7.31 1.95
N PRO A 149 -1.84 -6.90 1.03
CA PRO A 149 -3.10 -6.24 1.36
C PRO A 149 -4.09 -7.17 2.06
N ASN A 150 -5.01 -6.55 2.81
CA ASN A 150 -6.24 -7.16 3.27
C ASN A 150 -7.13 -7.48 2.05
N LEU A 151 -7.60 -8.71 1.96
CA LEU A 151 -8.47 -9.20 0.88
C LEU A 151 -9.93 -9.35 1.33
N THR A 152 -10.25 -8.90 2.56
CA THR A 152 -11.59 -9.07 3.15
C THR A 152 -12.41 -7.78 3.15
N ASP A 153 -11.82 -6.65 2.77
CA ASP A 153 -12.49 -5.35 2.66
C ASP A 153 -12.87 -4.99 1.22
N GLN A 154 -13.30 -3.74 1.01
CA GLN A 154 -13.70 -3.23 -0.29
C GLN A 154 -12.65 -2.31 -0.95
N ILE A 155 -11.42 -2.26 -0.38
CA ILE A 155 -10.34 -1.40 -0.87
C ILE A 155 -9.44 -2.22 -1.79
N TRP A 156 -9.43 -1.88 -3.07
CA TRP A 156 -8.74 -2.63 -4.11
C TRP A 156 -7.83 -1.75 -4.96
N LEU A 157 -6.53 -1.86 -4.75
CA LEU A 157 -5.52 -1.07 -5.47
C LEU A 157 -5.58 -1.22 -7.00
N TYR A 158 -5.89 -2.41 -7.49
CA TYR A 158 -5.93 -2.70 -8.93
C TYR A 158 -7.34 -2.89 -9.49
N GLY A 159 -8.32 -3.04 -8.62
CA GLY A 159 -9.72 -3.32 -8.94
C GLY A 159 -10.15 -4.73 -8.54
N SER A 160 -11.46 -4.89 -8.28
CA SER A 160 -12.08 -6.06 -7.65
C SER A 160 -12.78 -6.99 -8.63
N ASP A 161 -12.82 -6.69 -9.93
CA ASP A 161 -13.44 -7.57 -10.92
C ASP A 161 -12.64 -8.86 -11.14
N THR A 162 -13.32 -9.95 -11.49
CA THR A 162 -12.71 -11.28 -11.63
C THR A 162 -11.52 -11.27 -12.59
N LYS A 163 -11.62 -10.57 -13.71
CA LYS A 163 -10.56 -10.51 -14.72
C LYS A 163 -9.31 -9.83 -14.16
N THR A 164 -9.49 -8.75 -13.41
CA THR A 164 -8.39 -8.01 -12.78
C THR A 164 -7.70 -8.87 -11.71
N ILE A 165 -8.46 -9.55 -10.85
CA ILE A 165 -7.88 -10.44 -9.82
C ILE A 165 -7.15 -11.62 -10.46
N VAL A 166 -7.75 -12.30 -11.44
CA VAL A 166 -7.11 -13.39 -12.20
C VAL A 166 -5.81 -12.91 -12.85
N ASN A 167 -5.83 -11.72 -13.47
CA ASN A 167 -4.63 -11.14 -14.09
C ASN A 167 -3.55 -10.80 -13.05
N GLY A 168 -3.94 -10.30 -11.88
CA GLY A 168 -3.05 -10.03 -10.77
C GLY A 168 -2.36 -11.30 -10.24
N ILE A 169 -3.12 -12.38 -10.03
CA ILE A 169 -2.58 -13.66 -9.61
C ILE A 169 -1.66 -14.27 -10.71
N TRP A 170 -2.06 -14.10 -11.96
CA TRP A 170 -1.28 -14.62 -13.09
C TRP A 170 0.08 -13.94 -13.23
N ASN A 171 0.12 -12.60 -13.16
CA ASN A 171 1.32 -11.80 -13.44
C ASN A 171 2.07 -11.33 -12.19
N GLY A 172 1.48 -11.47 -11.02
CA GLY A 172 2.00 -10.88 -9.78
C GLY A 172 1.86 -9.35 -9.73
N HIS A 173 2.29 -8.79 -8.62
CA HIS A 173 2.33 -7.34 -8.39
C HIS A 173 3.64 -6.94 -7.71
N GLY A 174 4.26 -5.85 -8.20
CA GLY A 174 5.53 -5.35 -7.70
C GLY A 174 5.76 -3.90 -8.10
N GLY A 175 4.79 -3.01 -7.87
CA GLY A 175 4.93 -1.58 -8.15
C GLY A 175 6.09 -0.96 -7.36
N VAL A 176 6.74 0.07 -7.92
CA VAL A 176 7.89 0.75 -7.31
C VAL A 176 7.47 2.13 -6.82
N MET A 177 7.76 2.44 -5.55
CA MET A 177 7.76 3.80 -5.03
C MET A 177 9.21 4.25 -4.84
N PRO A 178 9.66 5.34 -5.48
CA PRO A 178 11.04 5.80 -5.35
C PRO A 178 11.41 6.14 -3.90
N ALA A 179 12.68 5.90 -3.55
CA ALA A 179 13.27 6.43 -2.32
C ALA A 179 13.52 7.94 -2.48
N TRP A 180 13.04 8.73 -1.53
CA TRP A 180 13.17 10.19 -1.57
C TRP A 180 14.26 10.71 -0.65
N GLY A 181 14.83 9.88 0.23
CA GLY A 181 15.85 10.26 1.21
C GLY A 181 17.11 10.88 0.62
N ALA A 182 17.51 10.47 -0.60
CA ALA A 182 18.64 11.07 -1.30
C ALA A 182 18.28 12.27 -2.19
N LYS A 183 16.96 12.58 -2.36
CA LYS A 183 16.46 13.60 -3.28
C LYS A 183 15.89 14.83 -2.55
N LEU A 184 15.37 14.64 -1.36
CA LEU A 184 14.75 15.67 -0.53
C LEU A 184 15.52 15.80 0.79
N ASP A 185 15.57 17.01 1.32
CA ASP A 185 16.19 17.22 2.64
C ASP A 185 15.33 16.59 3.76
N PRO A 186 15.93 16.23 4.90
CA PRO A 186 15.23 15.54 5.98
C PRO A 186 14.05 16.33 6.57
N VAL A 187 14.09 17.67 6.52
CA VAL A 187 13.00 18.52 7.03
C VAL A 187 11.80 18.44 6.11
N THR A 188 12.02 18.43 4.80
CA THR A 188 10.99 18.25 3.80
C THR A 188 10.35 16.86 3.91
N ILE A 189 11.14 15.81 4.18
CA ILE A 189 10.60 14.45 4.40
C ILE A 189 9.72 14.40 5.65
N LYS A 190 10.16 15.00 6.78
CA LYS A 190 9.30 15.12 7.97
C LYS A 190 7.99 15.85 7.68
N ALA A 191 8.07 16.95 6.94
CA ALA A 191 6.89 17.73 6.56
C ALA A 191 5.94 16.95 5.65
N LEU A 192 6.48 16.14 4.71
CA LEU A 192 5.70 15.24 3.86
C LEU A 192 5.00 14.15 4.68
N ALA A 193 5.70 13.51 5.62
CA ALA A 193 5.11 12.47 6.47
C ALA A 193 3.94 13.02 7.28
N VAL A 194 4.12 14.18 7.91
CA VAL A 194 3.05 14.86 8.64
C VAL A 194 1.90 15.25 7.70
N TYR A 195 2.18 15.79 6.53
CA TYR A 195 1.15 16.19 5.57
C TYR A 195 0.32 15.00 5.11
N VAL A 196 0.96 13.89 4.72
CA VAL A 196 0.28 12.65 4.31
C VAL A 196 -0.57 12.08 5.46
N HIS A 197 -0.02 12.05 6.69
CA HIS A 197 -0.76 11.60 7.87
C HIS A 197 -2.04 12.43 8.11
N THR A 198 -2.03 13.74 7.78
CA THR A 198 -3.21 14.61 7.91
C THR A 198 -4.31 14.37 6.88
N PHE A 199 -4.13 13.52 5.88
CA PHE A 199 -5.22 13.14 4.96
C PHE A 199 -6.32 12.33 5.67
N GLY A 200 -6.01 11.73 6.80
CA GLY A 200 -6.88 10.82 7.53
C GLY A 200 -6.63 9.37 7.11
N GLY A 201 -6.99 8.43 7.95
CA GLY A 201 -6.69 7.03 7.71
C GLY A 201 -5.33 6.56 8.26
N GLY A 202 -4.47 7.47 8.74
CA GLY A 202 -3.28 7.14 9.53
C GLY A 202 -3.64 6.55 10.91
N GLU A 203 -2.67 5.94 11.57
CA GLU A 203 -2.79 5.31 12.90
C GLU A 203 -2.19 6.19 13.98
#